data_3ac2204962a08d3b26292041a5af4fa9
#
_entry.id   3ac2204962a08d3b26292041a5af4fa9
#
_cell.length_a   1.000
_cell.length_b   1.000
_cell.length_c   1.000
_cell.angle_alpha   90.00
_cell.angle_beta   90.00
_cell.angle_gamma   90.00
#
_symmetry.space_group_name_H-M   'P 1'
#
loop_
_entity.id
_entity.type
_entity.pdbx_description
1 polymer ?
#
loop_
_entity_poly.entity_id
_entity_poly.type
_entity_poly.pdbx_seq_one_letter_code
_entity_poly.pdbx_strand_id
1 'polypeptide(L)' 'MKGYLSVREISYKWNVSERWVSKLAQDGRIPGVERFGRSWAIPENAQKPNDPRQNRNKL' A
#
# COMPACT_ATOMS: atom_id res chain seq x y z
N MET A 1 15.49 5.82 -5.91
CA MET A 1 15.45 4.41 -6.05
C MET A 1 14.36 3.97 -6.99
N LYS A 2 14.72 3.10 -7.90
CA LYS A 2 13.75 2.69 -8.86
C LYS A 2 13.04 1.43 -8.46
N GLY A 3 11.80 1.34 -8.79
CA GLY A 3 11.06 0.13 -8.56
C GLY A 3 10.30 0.07 -7.27
N TYR A 4 10.60 0.94 -6.32
CA TYR A 4 9.91 0.92 -5.03
C TYR A 4 9.50 2.31 -4.61
N LEU A 5 8.37 2.39 -3.93
CA LEU A 5 7.87 3.64 -3.41
C LEU A 5 7.62 3.49 -1.92
N SER A 6 7.63 4.62 -1.22
CA SER A 6 7.34 4.59 0.20
C SER A 6 5.84 4.52 0.43
N VAL A 7 5.46 4.26 1.67
CA VAL A 7 4.05 4.24 2.03
C VAL A 7 3.40 5.57 1.66
N ARG A 8 4.11 6.65 1.93
CA ARG A 8 3.58 7.97 1.64
C ARG A 8 3.30 8.15 0.16
N GLU A 9 4.24 7.75 -0.67
CA GLU A 9 4.07 7.90 -2.10
C GLU A 9 2.96 7.01 -2.63
N ILE A 10 2.86 5.82 -2.11
CA ILE A 10 1.81 4.91 -2.52
C ILE A 10 0.44 5.44 -2.09
N SER A 11 0.37 6.03 -0.91
CA SER A 11 -0.89 6.58 -0.44
C SER A 11 -1.39 7.66 -1.38
N TYR A 12 -0.49 8.48 -1.90
CA TYR A 12 -0.87 9.49 -2.86
C TYR A 12 -1.29 8.86 -4.18
N LYS A 13 -0.52 7.87 -4.60
CA LYS A 13 -0.80 7.23 -5.88
C LYS A 13 -2.15 6.54 -5.87
N TRP A 14 -2.47 5.89 -4.77
CA TRP A 14 -3.73 5.16 -4.65
C TRP A 14 -4.85 6.01 -4.09
N ASN A 15 -4.52 7.21 -3.66
CA ASN A 15 -5.50 8.11 -3.07
C ASN A 15 -6.14 7.50 -1.82
N VAL A 16 -5.32 7.00 -0.94
CA VAL A 16 -5.76 6.41 0.30
C VAL A 16 -4.86 6.89 1.42
N SER A 17 -5.19 6.53 2.65
CA SER A 17 -4.40 6.99 3.79
C SER A 17 -3.12 6.15 3.93
N GLU A 18 -2.11 6.75 4.54
CA GLU A 18 -0.87 6.04 4.78
C GLU A 18 -1.09 4.89 5.73
N ARG A 19 -1.97 5.08 6.69
CA ARG A 19 -2.26 4.05 7.65
C ARG A 19 -2.82 2.81 6.96
N TRP A 20 -3.68 3.01 6.02
CA TRP A 20 -4.27 1.90 5.28
C TRP A 20 -3.21 1.15 4.50
N VAL A 21 -2.33 1.89 3.85
CA VAL A 21 -1.26 1.27 3.08
C VAL A 21 -0.34 0.48 4.01
N SER A 22 0.01 1.05 5.15
CA SER A 22 0.84 0.39 6.11
C SER A 22 0.23 -0.92 6.57
N LYS A 23 -1.05 -0.89 6.82
CA LYS A 23 -1.73 -2.07 7.29
C LYS A 23 -1.74 -3.15 6.23
N LEU A 24 -1.96 -2.77 4.99
CA LEU A 24 -1.93 -3.74 3.90
C LEU A 24 -0.54 -4.35 3.77
N ALA A 25 0.48 -3.54 3.91
CA ALA A 25 1.84 -4.02 3.81
C ALA A 25 2.13 -5.01 4.94
N GLN A 26 1.69 -4.68 6.12
CA GLN A 26 1.91 -5.52 7.28
C GLN A 26 1.17 -6.84 7.13
N ASP A 27 0.01 -6.82 6.52
CA ASP A 27 -0.77 -8.03 6.32
C ASP A 27 -0.28 -8.86 5.14
N GLY A 28 0.65 -8.32 4.37
CA GLY A 28 1.16 -9.04 3.22
C GLY A 28 0.21 -9.05 2.05
N ARG A 29 -0.68 -8.07 1.98
CA ARG A 29 -1.63 -8.02 0.88
C ARG A 29 -1.12 -7.30 -0.34
N ILE A 30 0.05 -6.69 -0.22
CA ILE A 30 0.64 -5.99 -1.35
C ILE A 30 1.73 -6.89 -1.93
N PRO A 31 1.54 -7.37 -3.16
CA PRO A 31 2.53 -8.27 -3.75
C PRO A 31 3.88 -7.57 -3.91
N GLY A 32 4.93 -8.26 -3.49
CA GLY A 32 6.27 -7.74 -3.65
C GLY A 32 6.69 -6.72 -2.62
N VAL A 33 5.86 -6.45 -1.63
CA VAL A 33 6.20 -5.47 -0.61
C VAL A 33 7.35 -6.01 0.24
N GLU A 34 8.27 -5.11 0.62
CA GLU A 34 9.39 -5.49 1.46
C GLU A 34 9.51 -4.51 2.61
N ARG A 35 10.07 -4.98 3.70
CA ARG A 35 10.24 -4.12 4.85
C ARG A 35 11.68 -3.69 4.98
N PHE A 36 11.88 -2.41 5.14
CA PHE A 36 13.20 -1.84 5.31
C PHE A 36 13.24 -1.12 6.65
N GLY A 37 13.68 -1.80 7.68
CA GLY A 37 13.71 -1.20 9.00
C GLY A 37 12.30 -0.87 9.44
N ARG A 38 12.02 0.41 9.59
CA ARG A 38 10.70 0.86 10.00
C ARG A 38 9.81 1.20 8.83
N SER A 39 10.37 1.15 7.66
CA SER A 39 9.62 1.57 6.49
C SER A 39 9.24 0.40 5.64
N TRP A 40 8.28 0.63 4.77
CA TRP A 40 7.87 -0.37 3.79
C TRP A 40 8.28 0.11 2.42
N ALA A 41 8.77 -0.81 1.62
CA ALA A 41 9.08 -0.52 0.23
C ALA A 41 8.08 -1.26 -0.63
N ILE A 42 7.32 -0.53 -1.39
CA ILE A 42 6.24 -1.09 -2.19
C ILE A 42 6.60 -0.97 -3.66
N PRO A 43 6.50 -2.04 -4.43
CA PRO A 43 6.83 -1.95 -5.86
C PRO A 43 6.00 -0.88 -6.52
N GLU A 44 6.64 -0.06 -7.35
CA GLU A 44 5.92 1.02 -7.99
C GLU A 44 4.84 0.50 -8.93
N ASN A 45 5.01 -0.72 -9.40
CA ASN A 45 3.98 -1.29 -10.26
C ASN A 45 2.97 -2.13 -9.51
N ALA A 46 2.99 -2.09 -8.19
CA ALA A 46 2.00 -2.81 -7.42
C ALA A 46 0.65 -2.17 -7.61
N GLN A 47 -0.39 -2.97 -7.61
CA GLN A 47 -1.72 -2.46 -7.80
C GLN A 47 -2.46 -2.39 -6.48
N LYS A 48 -3.35 -1.44 -6.39
CA LYS A 48 -4.15 -1.25 -5.20
C LYS A 48 -4.99 -2.49 -4.97
N PRO A 49 -4.86 -3.13 -3.79
CA PRO A 49 -5.66 -4.31 -3.51
C PRO A 49 -7.13 -3.95 -3.40
N ASN A 50 -7.94 -4.89 -3.75
CA ASN A 50 -9.37 -4.70 -3.66
C ASN A 50 -9.79 -4.96 -2.22
N ASP A 51 -10.19 -3.92 -1.53
CA ASP A 51 -10.56 -4.03 -0.12
C ASP A 51 -12.06 -4.05 0.02
N PRO A 52 -12.64 -5.13 0.52
CA PRO A 52 -14.09 -5.21 0.69
C PRO A 52 -14.63 -4.11 1.57
N ARG A 53 -13.84 -3.61 2.51
CA ARG A 53 -14.32 -2.56 3.39
C ARG A 53 -14.57 -1.28 2.64
N GLN A 54 -13.76 -1.00 1.64
CA GLN A 54 -13.99 0.18 0.85
C GLN A 54 -15.28 0.09 0.08
N ASN A 55 -15.56 -1.08 -0.42
CA ASN A 55 -16.79 -1.27 -1.15
C ASN A 55 -17.98 -1.07 -0.26
N ARG A 56 -17.87 -1.50 0.96
CA ARG A 56 -18.97 -1.37 1.88
C ARG A 56 -19.33 0.06 2.15
N ASN A 57 -18.34 0.91 2.11
CA ASN A 57 -18.59 2.31 2.37
C ASN A 57 -19.49 2.95 1.37
N LYS A 58 -19.65 2.34 0.24
CA LYS A 58 -20.49 2.94 -0.75
C LYS A 58 -21.94 2.81 -0.45
N LEU A 59 -22.27 2.00 0.45
CA LEU A 59 -23.66 1.87 0.83
C LEU A 59 -24.10 3.02 1.68
#